data_b1db499bc7fd36dbf701c60edbdc02a9
#
_entry.id   b1db499bc7fd36dbf701c60edbdc02a9
#
_cell.length_a   1.000
_cell.length_b   1.000
_cell.length_c   1.000
_cell.angle_alpha   90.00
_cell.angle_beta   90.00
_cell.angle_gamma   90.00
#
_symmetry.space_group_name_H-M   'P 1'
#
loop_
_entity.id
_entity.type
_entity.pdbx_description
1 polymer ?
#
loop_
_entity_poly.entity_id
_entity_poly.type
_entity_poly.pdbx_seq_one_letter_code
_entity_poly.pdbx_strand_id
1 'polypeptide(L)'
;MQPNLLIADEPTTALDVTIQAQILELLNELKAKLGMAIMLITHDMGVIAETAQRVVVMYGAQVVEEAPVGELFKEPLHPYTQGLLRSIPRIDVAATSKKKLEPIPGTVPTLRGPEKPGCRFAPRCALAKPMHFDNTPPLKEVRPGHKVACFLY
;
A
#
# COMPACT_ATOMS: atom_id res chain seq x y z
N MET A 1 12.24 29.54 -3.03
CA MET A 1 12.93 28.29 -2.60
C MET A 1 12.36 27.14 -3.41
N GLN A 2 13.19 26.27 -3.98
CA GLN A 2 12.71 25.04 -4.63
C GLN A 2 12.70 23.93 -3.59
N PRO A 3 11.59 23.21 -3.37
CA PRO A 3 11.54 22.11 -2.43
C PRO A 3 12.28 20.88 -2.97
N ASN A 4 12.94 20.14 -2.09
CA ASN A 4 13.55 18.86 -2.44
C ASN A 4 12.56 17.70 -2.40
N LEU A 5 11.44 17.87 -1.70
CA LEU A 5 10.38 16.88 -1.53
C LEU A 5 9.01 17.57 -1.59
N LEU A 6 8.12 17.03 -2.40
CA LEU A 6 6.69 17.36 -2.42
C LEU A 6 5.91 16.20 -1.79
N ILE A 7 5.06 16.51 -0.81
CA ILE A 7 4.11 15.54 -0.25
C ILE A 7 2.74 15.87 -0.83
N ALA A 8 2.15 14.92 -1.55
CA ALA A 8 0.83 15.03 -2.15
C ALA A 8 -0.11 14.01 -1.48
N ASP A 9 -1.02 14.51 -0.66
CA ASP A 9 -1.99 13.70 0.09
C ASP A 9 -3.31 13.64 -0.67
N GLU A 10 -3.65 12.46 -1.17
CA GLU A 10 -4.82 12.16 -2.01
C GLU A 10 -5.08 13.19 -3.14
N PRO A 11 -4.08 13.57 -3.96
CA PRO A 11 -4.19 14.70 -4.86
C PRO A 11 -5.21 14.48 -6.00
N THR A 12 -5.66 13.26 -6.21
CA THR A 12 -6.61 12.89 -7.26
C THR A 12 -7.98 12.46 -6.73
N THR A 13 -8.21 12.52 -5.42
CA THR A 13 -9.49 12.14 -4.81
C THR A 13 -10.62 13.04 -5.33
N ALA A 14 -11.75 12.42 -5.67
CA ALA A 14 -12.95 13.04 -6.23
C ALA A 14 -12.77 13.75 -7.61
N LEU A 15 -11.70 13.46 -8.34
CA LEU A 15 -11.51 13.89 -9.72
C LEU A 15 -11.97 12.80 -10.68
N ASP A 16 -12.44 13.22 -11.87
CA ASP A 16 -12.65 12.29 -12.97
C ASP A 16 -11.32 11.75 -13.51
N VAL A 17 -11.38 10.62 -14.22
CA VAL A 17 -10.20 9.91 -14.71
C VAL A 17 -9.31 10.79 -15.60
N THR A 18 -9.91 11.68 -16.39
CA THR A 18 -9.17 12.56 -17.30
C THR A 18 -8.38 13.60 -16.53
N ILE A 19 -9.00 14.27 -15.58
CA ILE A 19 -8.33 15.27 -14.73
C ILE A 19 -7.28 14.59 -13.83
N GLN A 20 -7.57 13.39 -13.30
CA GLN A 20 -6.59 12.59 -12.54
C GLN A 20 -5.31 12.37 -13.37
N ALA A 21 -5.44 11.92 -14.61
CA ALA A 21 -4.29 11.69 -15.50
C ALA A 21 -3.47 12.98 -15.72
N GLN A 22 -4.14 14.11 -15.97
CA GLN A 22 -3.48 15.41 -16.15
C GLN A 22 -2.70 15.86 -14.91
N ILE A 23 -3.26 15.67 -13.70
CA ILE A 23 -2.57 16.01 -12.45
C ILE A 23 -1.32 15.13 -12.24
N LEU A 24 -1.41 13.83 -12.53
CA LEU A 24 -0.27 12.92 -12.41
C LEU A 24 0.83 13.26 -13.42
N GLU A 25 0.47 13.61 -14.65
CA GLU A 25 1.40 14.08 -15.68
C GLU A 25 2.11 15.36 -15.24
N LEU A 26 1.36 16.34 -14.73
CA LEU A 26 1.91 17.60 -14.20
C LEU A 26 2.89 17.34 -13.05
N LEU A 27 2.55 16.45 -12.12
CA LEU A 27 3.45 16.06 -11.02
C LEU A 27 4.76 15.44 -11.54
N ASN A 28 4.67 14.56 -12.54
CA ASN A 28 5.84 13.94 -13.16
C ASN A 28 6.72 14.99 -13.91
N GLU A 29 6.10 15.95 -14.60
CA GLU A 29 6.83 17.05 -15.21
C GLU A 29 7.56 17.92 -14.18
N LEU A 30 6.89 18.29 -13.09
CA LEU A 30 7.48 19.08 -12.01
C LEU A 30 8.65 18.33 -11.37
N LYS A 31 8.49 17.01 -11.11
CA LYS A 31 9.58 16.16 -10.62
C LYS A 31 10.80 16.22 -11.54
N ALA A 32 10.60 16.08 -12.84
CA ALA A 32 11.70 16.11 -13.82
C ALA A 32 12.34 17.50 -13.94
N LYS A 33 11.54 18.57 -14.00
CA LYS A 33 12.03 19.96 -14.18
C LYS A 33 12.76 20.47 -12.94
N LEU A 34 12.30 20.11 -11.75
CA LEU A 34 12.84 20.65 -10.48
C LEU A 34 13.83 19.70 -9.78
N GLY A 35 13.97 18.46 -10.25
CA GLY A 35 14.84 17.46 -9.63
C GLY A 35 14.41 17.06 -8.21
N MET A 36 13.11 17.20 -7.88
CA MET A 36 12.56 16.92 -6.56
C MET A 36 12.03 15.50 -6.44
N ALA A 37 11.96 14.99 -5.22
CA ALA A 37 11.22 13.76 -4.90
C ALA A 37 9.74 14.07 -4.69
N ILE A 38 8.87 13.10 -5.00
CA ILE A 38 7.43 13.17 -4.70
C ILE A 38 7.06 12.01 -3.80
N MET A 39 6.42 12.31 -2.66
CA MET A 39 5.73 11.35 -1.82
C MET A 39 4.24 11.46 -2.10
N LEU A 40 3.68 10.44 -2.75
CA LEU A 40 2.26 10.37 -3.07
C LEU A 40 1.56 9.51 -2.03
N ILE A 41 0.56 10.04 -1.35
CA ILE A 41 -0.32 9.29 -0.43
C ILE A 41 -1.64 9.07 -1.18
N THR A 42 -1.99 7.81 -1.40
CA THR A 42 -3.21 7.44 -2.14
C THR A 42 -3.64 6.02 -1.79
N HIS A 43 -4.92 5.74 -1.97
CA HIS A 43 -5.47 4.38 -1.91
C HIS A 43 -5.72 3.78 -3.31
N ASP A 44 -5.40 4.52 -4.38
CA ASP A 44 -5.54 4.06 -5.75
C ASP A 44 -4.32 3.26 -6.21
N MET A 45 -4.48 1.94 -6.25
CA MET A 45 -3.41 1.02 -6.65
C MET A 45 -3.03 1.14 -8.13
N GLY A 46 -3.93 1.62 -8.99
CA GLY A 46 -3.64 1.91 -10.39
C GLY A 46 -2.64 3.06 -10.53
N VAL A 47 -2.91 4.15 -9.81
CA VAL A 47 -2.01 5.30 -9.73
C VAL A 47 -0.63 4.88 -9.20
N ILE A 48 -0.60 4.06 -8.14
CA ILE A 48 0.66 3.57 -7.58
C ILE A 48 1.45 2.75 -8.61
N ALA A 49 0.78 1.85 -9.35
CA ALA A 49 1.42 1.00 -10.33
C ALA A 49 2.08 1.79 -11.48
N GLU A 50 1.47 2.91 -11.87
CA GLU A 50 1.94 3.75 -12.99
C GLU A 50 3.02 4.76 -12.59
N THR A 51 2.94 5.31 -11.37
CA THR A 51 3.74 6.50 -11.02
C THR A 51 4.84 6.23 -10.00
N ALA A 52 4.68 5.22 -9.12
CA ALA A 52 5.61 4.99 -8.03
C ALA A 52 6.81 4.12 -8.44
N GLN A 53 8.00 4.43 -7.89
CA GLN A 53 9.16 3.54 -7.95
C GLN A 53 9.22 2.60 -6.75
N ARG A 54 8.83 3.11 -5.58
CA ARG A 54 8.75 2.37 -4.31
C ARG A 54 7.41 2.59 -3.66
N VAL A 55 6.95 1.59 -2.95
CA VAL A 55 5.68 1.63 -2.24
C VAL A 55 5.92 1.31 -0.77
N VAL A 56 5.28 2.08 0.10
CA VAL A 56 5.18 1.82 1.53
C VAL A 56 3.72 1.55 1.84
N VAL A 57 3.41 0.32 2.22
CA VAL A 57 2.06 -0.07 2.61
C VAL A 57 1.89 0.13 4.11
N MET A 58 0.85 0.84 4.49
CA MET A 58 0.53 1.12 5.89
C MET A 58 -0.79 0.47 6.30
N TYR A 59 -0.83 -0.06 7.51
CA TYR A 59 -2.05 -0.54 8.13
C TYR A 59 -2.11 -0.11 9.60
N GLY A 60 -3.22 0.53 9.99
CA GLY A 60 -3.39 0.99 11.36
C GLY A 60 -2.26 1.91 11.84
N ALA A 61 -1.79 2.84 11.03
CA ALA A 61 -0.68 3.75 11.28
C ALA A 61 0.70 3.07 11.50
N GLN A 62 0.88 1.83 11.04
CA GLN A 62 2.18 1.14 11.01
C GLN A 62 2.55 0.75 9.59
N VAL A 63 3.85 0.84 9.27
CA VAL A 63 4.38 0.29 8.01
C VAL A 63 4.35 -1.22 8.11
N VAL A 64 3.65 -1.88 7.19
CA VAL A 64 3.55 -3.34 7.15
C VAL A 64 4.39 -3.96 6.03
N GLU A 65 4.64 -3.22 4.94
CA GLU A 65 5.47 -3.67 3.84
C GLU A 65 6.06 -2.48 3.08
N GLU A 66 7.29 -2.62 2.60
CA GLU A 66 7.99 -1.63 1.77
C GLU A 66 8.76 -2.35 0.68
N ALA A 67 8.53 -2.00 -0.60
CA ALA A 67 9.21 -2.63 -1.72
C ALA A 67 9.27 -1.73 -2.97
N PRO A 68 10.12 -2.05 -3.96
CA PRO A 68 9.96 -1.56 -5.32
C PRO A 68 8.57 -1.94 -5.86
N VAL A 69 7.94 -1.03 -6.63
CA VAL A 69 6.56 -1.23 -7.09
C VAL A 69 6.37 -2.55 -7.83
N GLY A 70 7.27 -2.91 -8.76
CA GLY A 70 7.19 -4.15 -9.52
C GLY A 70 7.22 -5.41 -8.64
N GLU A 71 8.06 -5.43 -7.60
CA GLU A 71 8.16 -6.54 -6.66
C GLU A 71 6.91 -6.65 -5.77
N LEU A 72 6.38 -5.50 -5.30
CA LEU A 72 5.17 -5.49 -4.49
C LEU A 72 3.97 -6.08 -5.23
N PHE A 73 3.79 -5.70 -6.51
CA PHE A 73 2.67 -6.20 -7.32
C PHE A 73 2.84 -7.65 -7.74
N LYS A 74 4.07 -8.09 -8.01
CA LYS A 74 4.39 -9.45 -8.43
C LYS A 74 4.31 -10.43 -7.28
N GLU A 75 4.87 -10.07 -6.13
CA GLU A 75 5.04 -10.98 -5.00
C GLU A 75 4.90 -10.25 -3.65
N PRO A 76 3.67 -9.81 -3.30
CA PRO A 76 3.39 -9.19 -2.01
C PRO A 76 3.62 -10.18 -0.88
N LEU A 77 4.31 -9.75 0.16
CA LEU A 77 4.67 -10.60 1.30
C LEU A 77 3.62 -10.51 2.42
N HIS A 78 3.19 -9.29 2.79
CA HIS A 78 2.27 -9.12 3.90
C HIS A 78 0.84 -9.56 3.53
N PRO A 79 0.13 -10.34 4.37
CA PRO A 79 -1.24 -10.79 4.08
C PRO A 79 -2.25 -9.66 3.80
N TYR A 80 -2.06 -8.49 4.41
CA TYR A 80 -2.85 -7.30 4.10
C TYR A 80 -2.63 -6.81 2.66
N THR A 81 -1.37 -6.68 2.24
CA THR A 81 -1.01 -6.28 0.85
C THR A 81 -1.56 -7.27 -0.16
N GLN A 82 -1.45 -8.57 0.13
CA GLN A 82 -2.05 -9.62 -0.71
C GLN A 82 -3.57 -9.45 -0.82
N GLY A 83 -4.24 -9.12 0.29
CA GLY A 83 -5.66 -8.84 0.31
C GLY A 83 -6.05 -7.62 -0.51
N LEU A 84 -5.29 -6.52 -0.38
CA LEU A 84 -5.49 -5.31 -1.18
C LEU A 84 -5.38 -5.60 -2.68
N LEU A 85 -4.31 -6.27 -3.10
CA LEU A 85 -4.08 -6.58 -4.52
C LEU A 85 -5.11 -7.57 -5.09
N ARG A 86 -5.65 -8.48 -4.28
CA ARG A 86 -6.76 -9.37 -4.69
C ARG A 86 -8.10 -8.64 -4.83
N SER A 87 -8.26 -7.52 -4.16
CA SER A 87 -9.47 -6.69 -4.22
C SER A 87 -9.52 -5.77 -5.45
N ILE A 88 -8.42 -5.69 -6.25
CA ILE A 88 -8.37 -4.91 -7.47
C ILE A 88 -9.08 -5.67 -8.59
N PRO A 89 -10.07 -5.08 -9.29
CA PRO A 89 -10.67 -5.68 -10.48
C PRO A 89 -9.62 -5.88 -11.58
N ARG A 90 -9.39 -7.12 -12.01
CA ARG A 90 -8.54 -7.40 -13.19
C ARG A 90 -9.40 -7.35 -14.45
N ILE A 91 -9.09 -6.41 -15.33
CA ILE A 91 -9.86 -6.20 -16.57
C ILE A 91 -9.73 -7.41 -17.50
N ASP A 92 -8.58 -8.08 -17.50
CA ASP A 92 -8.25 -9.21 -18.39
C ASP A 92 -9.03 -10.51 -18.09
N VAL A 93 -9.56 -10.64 -16.87
CA VAL A 93 -10.27 -11.84 -16.40
C VAL A 93 -11.80 -11.66 -16.40
N ALA A 94 -12.27 -10.43 -16.62
CA ALA A 94 -13.70 -10.09 -16.55
C ALA A 94 -14.57 -10.74 -17.64
N ALA A 95 -13.97 -11.26 -18.71
CA ALA A 95 -14.73 -11.83 -19.83
C ALA A 95 -15.16 -13.29 -19.60
N THR A 96 -14.55 -14.04 -18.67
CA THR A 96 -14.77 -15.49 -18.57
C THR A 96 -15.02 -16.06 -17.17
N SER A 97 -14.76 -15.30 -16.10
CA SER A 97 -15.08 -15.81 -14.76
C SER A 97 -15.66 -14.72 -13.85
N LYS A 98 -16.86 -14.95 -13.33
CA LYS A 98 -17.50 -14.19 -12.24
C LYS A 98 -16.72 -14.41 -10.93
N LYS A 99 -15.41 -14.13 -10.90
CA LYS A 99 -14.66 -14.23 -9.66
C LYS A 99 -15.11 -13.10 -8.75
N LYS A 100 -15.87 -13.42 -7.71
CA LYS A 100 -16.28 -12.48 -6.68
C LYS A 100 -15.02 -11.84 -6.08
N LEU A 101 -14.98 -10.52 -6.00
CA LEU A 101 -13.95 -9.82 -5.25
C LEU A 101 -14.00 -10.33 -3.80
N GLU A 102 -12.87 -10.77 -3.28
CA GLU A 102 -12.76 -11.25 -1.91
C GLU A 102 -12.36 -10.07 -1.01
N PRO A 103 -13.32 -9.47 -0.28
CA PRO A 103 -12.99 -8.40 0.63
C PRO A 103 -12.17 -8.94 1.80
N ILE A 104 -11.25 -8.12 2.31
CA ILE A 104 -10.53 -8.45 3.54
C ILE A 104 -11.55 -8.48 4.69
N PRO A 105 -11.74 -9.61 5.39
CA PRO A 105 -12.76 -9.75 6.41
C PRO A 105 -12.52 -8.82 7.61
N GLY A 106 -13.59 -8.47 8.32
CA GLY A 106 -13.55 -7.64 9.52
C GLY A 106 -13.38 -6.13 9.23
N THR A 107 -13.40 -5.33 10.28
CA THR A 107 -13.26 -3.87 10.25
C THR A 107 -11.85 -3.44 10.63
N VAL A 108 -11.42 -2.29 10.10
CA VAL A 108 -10.15 -1.67 10.51
C VAL A 108 -10.26 -1.27 11.99
N PRO A 109 -9.33 -1.67 12.86
CA PRO A 109 -9.40 -1.35 14.28
C PRO A 109 -9.30 0.17 14.49
N THR A 110 -10.17 0.68 15.34
CA THR A 110 -10.09 2.08 15.79
C THR A 110 -8.92 2.22 16.76
N LEU A 111 -7.95 3.04 16.39
CA LEU A 111 -6.79 3.33 17.25
C LEU A 111 -7.20 4.35 18.31
N ARG A 112 -7.46 3.90 19.54
CA ARG A 112 -7.76 4.75 20.69
C ARG A 112 -6.84 4.41 21.86
N GLY A 113 -6.30 5.43 22.51
CA GLY A 113 -5.43 5.28 23.67
C GLY A 113 -3.98 4.92 23.33
N PRO A 114 -3.20 4.45 24.33
CA PRO A 114 -1.79 4.11 24.15
C PRO A 114 -1.61 2.94 23.19
N GLU A 115 -0.47 2.92 22.53
CA GLU A 115 -0.10 1.85 21.60
C GLU A 115 -0.05 0.51 22.34
N LYS A 116 -0.84 -0.46 21.82
CA LYS A 116 -0.82 -1.82 22.38
C LYS A 116 0.19 -2.67 21.59
N PRO A 117 0.91 -3.58 22.25
CA PRO A 117 1.74 -4.56 21.57
C PRO A 117 0.87 -5.45 20.65
N GLY A 118 1.51 -6.07 19.67
CA GLY A 118 0.84 -6.98 18.74
C GLY A 118 0.82 -6.48 17.30
N CYS A 119 0.64 -7.42 16.40
CA CYS A 119 0.41 -7.14 14.99
C CYS A 119 -0.99 -6.53 14.81
N ARG A 120 -1.07 -5.29 14.36
CA ARG A 120 -2.36 -4.58 14.16
C ARG A 120 -3.29 -5.27 13.18
N PHE A 121 -2.74 -6.05 12.25
CA PHE A 121 -3.51 -6.83 11.30
C PHE A 121 -3.95 -8.20 11.83
N ALA A 122 -3.41 -8.70 12.95
CA ALA A 122 -3.71 -10.02 13.50
C ALA A 122 -5.22 -10.33 13.61
N PRO A 123 -6.10 -9.41 14.04
CA PRO A 123 -7.54 -9.69 14.15
C PRO A 123 -8.23 -9.99 12.82
N ARG A 124 -7.61 -9.63 11.69
CA ARG A 124 -8.12 -9.81 10.32
C ARG A 124 -7.28 -10.78 9.49
N CYS A 125 -6.21 -11.29 10.07
CA CYS A 125 -5.27 -12.18 9.39
C CYS A 125 -5.69 -13.64 9.55
N ALA A 126 -6.00 -14.32 8.44
CA ALA A 126 -6.33 -15.75 8.46
C ALA A 126 -5.16 -16.64 8.95
N LEU A 127 -3.93 -16.10 8.96
CA LEU A 127 -2.72 -16.80 9.39
C LEU A 127 -2.26 -16.39 10.80
N ALA A 128 -3.12 -15.65 11.54
CA ALA A 128 -2.78 -15.20 12.88
C ALA A 128 -2.65 -16.37 13.86
N LYS A 129 -1.64 -16.27 14.72
CA LYS A 129 -1.40 -17.17 15.87
C LYS A 129 -1.49 -16.36 17.15
N PRO A 130 -1.73 -16.98 18.33
CA PRO A 130 -1.84 -16.26 19.60
C PRO A 130 -0.70 -15.26 19.85
N MET A 131 0.54 -15.63 19.56
CA MET A 131 1.71 -14.77 19.72
C MET A 131 1.67 -13.46 18.94
N HIS A 132 0.88 -13.41 17.83
CA HIS A 132 0.76 -12.21 17.00
C HIS A 132 -0.08 -11.11 17.64
N PHE A 133 -0.85 -11.43 18.68
CA PHE A 133 -1.64 -10.45 19.42
C PHE A 133 -0.82 -9.77 20.53
N ASP A 134 0.27 -10.40 20.98
CA ASP A 134 1.09 -9.92 22.09
C ASP A 134 2.42 -9.31 21.62
N ASN A 135 2.85 -9.61 20.39
CA ASN A 135 4.13 -9.17 19.87
C ASN A 135 3.96 -8.37 18.57
N THR A 136 4.67 -7.25 18.49
CA THR A 136 4.72 -6.41 17.29
C THR A 136 5.81 -6.91 16.35
N PRO A 137 5.50 -7.30 15.09
CA PRO A 137 6.52 -7.74 14.15
C PRO A 137 7.43 -6.58 13.76
N PRO A 138 8.75 -6.74 13.84
CA PRO A 138 9.69 -5.74 13.34
C PRO A 138 9.66 -5.70 11.81
N LEU A 139 9.86 -4.51 11.24
CA LEU A 139 10.07 -4.37 9.79
C LEU A 139 11.44 -4.94 9.42
N LYS A 140 11.46 -6.08 8.73
CA LYS A 140 12.68 -6.80 8.33
C LYS A 140 12.84 -6.79 6.83
N GLU A 141 14.07 -6.66 6.36
CA GLU A 141 14.40 -6.90 4.96
C GLU A 141 14.45 -8.41 4.72
N VAL A 142 13.56 -8.91 3.88
CA VAL A 142 13.43 -10.34 3.52
C VAL A 142 14.11 -10.63 2.19
N ARG A 143 14.13 -9.64 1.31
CA ARG A 143 14.84 -9.65 0.02
C ARG A 143 15.48 -8.28 -0.20
N PRO A 144 16.46 -8.15 -1.09
CA PRO A 144 17.09 -6.87 -1.37
C PRO A 144 16.05 -5.79 -1.70
N GLY A 145 15.98 -4.75 -0.86
CA GLY A 145 15.04 -3.64 -1.01
C GLY A 145 13.56 -3.96 -0.70
N HIS A 146 13.21 -5.18 -0.26
CA HIS A 146 11.86 -5.58 0.09
C HIS A 146 11.78 -5.92 1.59
N LYS A 147 11.06 -5.09 2.34
CA LYS A 147 10.90 -5.20 3.79
C LYS A 147 9.46 -5.53 4.14
N VAL A 148 9.27 -6.34 5.18
CA VAL A 148 7.94 -6.71 5.67
C VAL A 148 7.93 -6.79 7.19
N ALA A 149 6.86 -6.31 7.82
CA ALA A 149 6.59 -6.45 9.25
C ALA A 149 5.60 -7.61 9.47
N CYS A 150 6.09 -8.84 9.37
CA CYS A 150 5.26 -10.04 9.48
C CYS A 150 6.06 -11.19 10.10
N PHE A 151 5.44 -11.95 11.02
CA PHE A 151 6.06 -13.12 11.65
C PHE A 151 6.08 -14.38 10.75
N LEU A 152 5.56 -14.29 9.54
CA LEU A 152 5.67 -15.38 8.56
C LEU A 152 7.06 -15.45 7.91
N TYR A 153 7.88 -14.41 8.14
CA TYR A 153 9.21 -14.24 7.58
C TYR A 153 10.29 -14.01 8.63
#